data_408d4a09d04eb75a137f6ef411246044
#
_entry.id   408d4a09d04eb75a137f6ef411246044
#
_cell.length_a   1.000
_cell.length_b   1.000
_cell.length_c   1.000
_cell.angle_alpha   90.00
_cell.angle_beta   90.00
_cell.angle_gamma   90.00
#
_symmetry.space_group_name_H-M   'P 1'
#
loop_
_entity.id
_entity.type
_entity.pdbx_description
1 polymer ?
#
loop_
_entity_poly.entity_id
_entity_poly.type
_entity_poly.pdbx_seq_one_letter_code
_entity_poly.pdbx_strand_id
1 'polypeptide(L)'
;MTTIKNKVRICPFIYIVCLLLFAACSNEDNAGKDIPSATFSTAPERGQIEGEIQFTNASYGGSGNFTYVWDFGDGTTSTEESPKHVYNEKGIFVVSLTITDSSGRSNLYRKTIEITDKVVEKGDLTLLWTSSTHLAKLVSNSAALSPDEKTVYINSNDHILHSYDVTSGIEKWSFDMTDPSWGAQATGGSNMTPSVDTDGTIYIGTGDGSNGKLFAINPDGNKKWITFNDPTTGFWNKGNAANAKMRSVSPAFDDKYVYCGNGGSTGSMIAVDKTTGNRVSYLTNADGTSGPAGGVYAGPVISKQGMMYIMCTNYGMFGVAKATMAKDDNTFSPWAWRAFDSGLNSGCHASMAIDNEGNVYGMIYTSDLTTTIYSVASDGSVRWTTPIENTGKQDQGGVVIGTDGTVYASLKSQGDMPGGIVALSAGGTIKWQYEISESVSSTPVIDKDGHILFGTERGNFYILDANGTDAIAVLDVAGAIANSESAYASEWAATQGKFWSSPVVDADGTIYVAITNTQDESKSLLVALSSKYVKGLPTTGWPMRAKDAQHTATVK
;
A
#
# COMPACT_ATOMS: atom_id res chain seq x y z
N MET A 1 -17.80 -0.68 59.37
CA MET A 1 -18.95 0.13 58.94
C MET A 1 -18.52 0.86 57.68
N THR A 2 -18.98 0.73 56.49
CA THR A 2 -20.10 0.05 55.87
C THR A 2 -19.67 -0.25 54.42
N THR A 3 -19.80 -1.51 54.02
CA THR A 3 -19.46 -2.04 52.72
C THR A 3 -20.54 -1.63 51.71
N ILE A 4 -20.19 -1.04 50.57
CA ILE A 4 -21.09 -0.95 49.41
C ILE A 4 -20.48 -1.77 48.27
N LYS A 5 -21.10 -2.91 48.03
CA LYS A 5 -20.87 -3.76 46.87
C LYS A 5 -21.72 -3.24 45.69
N ASN A 6 -21.11 -2.74 44.65
CA ASN A 6 -21.80 -2.55 43.38
C ASN A 6 -21.54 -3.77 42.48
N LYS A 7 -22.63 -4.48 42.24
CA LYS A 7 -22.70 -5.59 41.29
C LYS A 7 -22.79 -5.03 39.86
N VAL A 8 -21.76 -5.23 39.08
CA VAL A 8 -21.83 -5.11 37.63
C VAL A 8 -22.47 -6.39 37.10
N ARG A 9 -23.61 -6.27 36.44
CA ARG A 9 -24.25 -7.37 35.71
C ARG A 9 -23.54 -7.52 34.34
N ILE A 10 -22.78 -8.59 34.20
CA ILE A 10 -22.27 -9.06 32.91
C ILE A 10 -23.39 -9.90 32.28
N CYS A 11 -23.84 -9.48 31.11
CA CYS A 11 -24.77 -10.25 30.27
C CYS A 11 -23.96 -11.28 29.48
N PRO A 12 -24.16 -12.58 29.64
CA PRO A 12 -23.44 -13.56 28.80
C PRO A 12 -24.17 -13.73 27.47
N PHE A 13 -23.49 -13.40 26.39
CA PHE A 13 -23.88 -13.87 25.05
C PHE A 13 -23.66 -15.39 24.99
N ILE A 14 -24.75 -16.12 24.98
CA ILE A 14 -24.76 -17.57 24.82
C ILE A 14 -24.53 -17.86 23.32
N TYR A 15 -23.36 -18.42 22.99
CA TYR A 15 -23.14 -19.13 21.73
C TYR A 15 -23.87 -20.48 21.81
N ILE A 16 -25.00 -20.60 21.11
CA ILE A 16 -25.64 -21.90 20.89
C ILE A 16 -24.95 -22.54 19.69
N VAL A 17 -24.03 -23.45 19.97
CA VAL A 17 -23.53 -24.42 18.99
C VAL A 17 -24.56 -25.56 18.96
N CYS A 18 -25.42 -25.56 17.94
CA CYS A 18 -26.25 -26.71 17.63
C CYS A 18 -25.42 -27.81 16.95
N LEU A 19 -24.94 -28.77 17.75
CA LEU A 19 -24.48 -30.05 17.24
C LEU A 19 -25.73 -30.89 16.90
N LEU A 20 -26.09 -31.01 15.63
CA LEU A 20 -27.07 -31.97 15.16
C LEU A 20 -26.36 -33.31 14.90
N LEU A 21 -26.66 -34.28 15.77
CA LEU A 21 -26.38 -35.69 15.57
C LEU A 21 -27.17 -36.20 14.36
N PHE A 22 -26.47 -36.63 13.34
CA PHE A 22 -27.08 -37.39 12.23
C PHE A 22 -27.39 -38.80 12.68
N ALA A 23 -28.68 -39.09 12.88
CA ALA A 23 -29.18 -40.43 12.84
C ALA A 23 -29.40 -40.84 11.38
N ALA A 24 -28.70 -41.85 10.92
CA ALA A 24 -28.87 -42.41 9.59
C ALA A 24 -30.26 -43.02 9.46
N CYS A 25 -31.08 -42.47 8.58
CA CYS A 25 -32.17 -43.19 7.91
C CYS A 25 -31.98 -42.95 6.41
N SER A 26 -31.69 -44.07 5.72
CA SER A 26 -31.67 -44.17 4.28
C SER A 26 -33.04 -43.92 3.70
N ASN A 27 -33.24 -42.81 3.02
CA ASN A 27 -34.13 -42.70 1.86
C ASN A 27 -33.54 -41.61 0.98
N GLU A 28 -33.05 -42.00 -0.18
CA GLU A 28 -32.64 -41.11 -1.25
C GLU A 28 -33.90 -40.43 -1.81
N ASP A 29 -34.19 -39.22 -1.31
CA ASP A 29 -35.05 -38.28 -2.01
C ASP A 29 -34.32 -36.96 -2.09
N ASN A 30 -34.25 -36.40 -3.30
CA ASN A 30 -33.62 -35.18 -3.78
C ASN A 30 -34.02 -33.89 -3.04
N ALA A 31 -34.10 -33.86 -1.73
CA ALA A 31 -34.65 -32.74 -0.95
C ALA A 31 -33.69 -31.52 -0.82
N GLY A 32 -32.48 -31.58 -1.35
CA GLY A 32 -31.49 -30.50 -1.22
C GLY A 32 -31.33 -29.54 -2.41
N LYS A 33 -31.92 -29.89 -3.58
CA LYS A 33 -31.79 -29.10 -4.81
C LYS A 33 -32.94 -28.12 -5.07
N ASP A 34 -34.01 -28.18 -4.30
CA ASP A 34 -35.25 -27.47 -4.60
C ASP A 34 -35.50 -26.20 -3.82
N ILE A 35 -34.55 -25.70 -3.06
CA ILE A 35 -34.70 -24.41 -2.33
C ILE A 35 -34.04 -23.31 -3.13
N PRO A 36 -34.77 -22.20 -3.49
CA PRO A 36 -34.15 -21.06 -4.15
C PRO A 36 -33.16 -20.40 -3.21
N SER A 37 -32.01 -19.98 -3.75
CA SER A 37 -30.96 -19.23 -3.04
C SER A 37 -30.74 -17.91 -3.75
N ALA A 38 -31.12 -16.81 -3.11
CA ALA A 38 -30.89 -15.45 -3.63
C ALA A 38 -29.44 -15.05 -3.43
N THR A 39 -28.84 -14.45 -4.45
CA THR A 39 -27.54 -13.78 -4.37
C THR A 39 -27.36 -12.84 -5.55
N PHE A 40 -26.54 -11.82 -5.40
CA PHE A 40 -26.21 -10.90 -6.48
C PHE A 40 -24.82 -10.27 -6.28
N SER A 41 -24.26 -9.78 -7.38
CA SER A 41 -23.08 -8.90 -7.41
C SER A 41 -23.47 -7.50 -7.88
N THR A 42 -22.57 -6.54 -7.66
CA THR A 42 -22.75 -5.15 -8.08
C THR A 42 -21.48 -4.68 -8.79
N ALA A 43 -21.67 -3.87 -9.82
CA ALA A 43 -20.61 -3.21 -10.55
C ALA A 43 -21.00 -1.74 -10.83
N PRO A 44 -20.24 -0.78 -10.26
CA PRO A 44 -19.15 -0.95 -9.29
C PRO A 44 -19.65 -1.47 -7.93
N GLU A 45 -18.76 -1.98 -7.06
CA GLU A 45 -19.13 -2.45 -5.72
C GLU A 45 -19.55 -1.32 -4.77
N ARG A 46 -19.04 -0.10 -5.02
CA ARG A 46 -19.40 1.16 -4.36
C ARG A 46 -19.82 2.14 -5.45
N GLY A 47 -20.85 2.93 -5.19
CA GLY A 47 -21.35 3.91 -6.14
C GLY A 47 -20.94 5.34 -5.79
N GLN A 48 -21.18 6.22 -6.75
CA GLN A 48 -21.21 7.68 -6.54
C GLN A 48 -22.63 8.19 -6.82
N ILE A 49 -23.02 9.32 -6.23
CA ILE A 49 -24.28 9.97 -6.59
C ILE A 49 -24.32 10.20 -8.11
N GLU A 50 -25.52 10.04 -8.70
CA GLU A 50 -25.74 10.10 -10.16
C GLU A 50 -24.97 9.06 -10.99
N GLY A 51 -24.20 8.17 -10.36
CA GLY A 51 -23.51 7.05 -11.01
C GLY A 51 -24.40 5.83 -11.13
N GLU A 52 -24.42 5.18 -12.30
CA GLU A 52 -25.17 3.95 -12.53
C GLU A 52 -24.48 2.76 -11.90
N ILE A 53 -25.21 1.94 -11.16
CA ILE A 53 -24.75 0.67 -10.61
C ILE A 53 -25.51 -0.46 -11.29
N GLN A 54 -24.81 -1.40 -11.90
CA GLN A 54 -25.37 -2.63 -12.42
C GLN A 54 -25.51 -3.65 -11.27
N PHE A 55 -26.71 -4.14 -11.05
CA PHE A 55 -26.99 -5.28 -10.17
C PHE A 55 -27.15 -6.52 -11.02
N THR A 56 -26.29 -7.51 -10.79
CA THR A 56 -26.31 -8.77 -11.56
C THR A 56 -26.79 -9.89 -10.67
N ASN A 57 -27.95 -10.45 -11.01
CA ASN A 57 -28.50 -11.61 -10.34
C ASN A 57 -27.59 -12.84 -10.54
N ALA A 58 -27.30 -13.55 -9.46
CA ALA A 58 -26.54 -14.79 -9.44
C ALA A 58 -27.26 -15.89 -8.64
N SER A 59 -28.59 -15.73 -8.48
CA SER A 59 -29.43 -16.66 -7.73
C SER A 59 -29.53 -18.03 -8.40
N TYR A 60 -29.68 -19.09 -7.62
CA TYR A 60 -29.70 -20.46 -8.10
C TYR A 60 -30.64 -21.35 -7.28
N GLY A 61 -30.82 -22.62 -7.70
CA GLY A 61 -31.69 -23.60 -7.05
C GLY A 61 -33.17 -23.38 -7.39
N GLY A 62 -34.08 -23.86 -6.55
CA GLY A 62 -35.52 -23.72 -6.73
C GLY A 62 -36.09 -24.51 -7.91
N SER A 63 -37.36 -24.27 -8.25
CA SER A 63 -38.05 -24.90 -9.37
C SER A 63 -38.61 -23.87 -10.35
N GLY A 64 -38.26 -24.00 -11.64
CA GLY A 64 -38.70 -23.14 -12.72
C GLY A 64 -38.05 -21.75 -12.71
N ASN A 65 -38.70 -20.78 -13.38
CA ASN A 65 -38.21 -19.42 -13.47
C ASN A 65 -38.46 -18.64 -12.17
N PHE A 66 -37.57 -17.70 -11.84
CA PHE A 66 -37.77 -16.79 -10.73
C PHE A 66 -38.55 -15.55 -11.13
N THR A 67 -39.31 -15.01 -10.17
CA THR A 67 -39.68 -13.61 -10.13
C THR A 67 -38.78 -12.88 -9.15
N TYR A 68 -38.48 -11.63 -9.43
CA TYR A 68 -37.53 -10.80 -8.71
C TYR A 68 -38.21 -9.60 -8.08
N VAL A 69 -37.80 -9.25 -6.86
CA VAL A 69 -38.14 -7.99 -6.22
C VAL A 69 -36.88 -7.44 -5.58
N TRP A 70 -36.41 -6.35 -6.14
CA TRP A 70 -35.32 -5.57 -5.62
C TRP A 70 -35.86 -4.40 -4.79
N ASP A 71 -35.24 -4.17 -3.65
CA ASP A 71 -35.37 -2.94 -2.88
C ASP A 71 -33.95 -2.35 -2.74
N PHE A 72 -33.73 -1.16 -3.26
CA PHE A 72 -32.42 -0.53 -3.28
C PHE A 72 -32.07 0.20 -1.98
N GLY A 73 -33.01 0.26 -1.02
CA GLY A 73 -32.80 0.87 0.29
C GLY A 73 -32.94 2.39 0.31
N ASP A 74 -33.23 3.02 -0.83
CA ASP A 74 -33.52 4.44 -1.00
C ASP A 74 -35.02 4.74 -1.23
N GLY A 75 -35.86 3.73 -1.03
CA GLY A 75 -37.30 3.79 -1.25
C GLY A 75 -37.72 3.42 -2.69
N THR A 76 -36.79 3.08 -3.55
CA THR A 76 -37.10 2.62 -4.92
C THR A 76 -36.96 1.09 -5.03
N THR A 77 -37.61 0.50 -6.03
CA THR A 77 -37.65 -0.95 -6.25
C THR A 77 -37.59 -1.29 -7.74
N SER A 78 -37.21 -2.56 -8.07
CA SER A 78 -37.26 -3.10 -9.44
C SER A 78 -37.73 -4.55 -9.42
N THR A 79 -38.30 -5.00 -10.56
CA THR A 79 -38.68 -6.41 -10.80
C THR A 79 -37.87 -7.03 -11.95
N GLU A 80 -36.90 -6.34 -12.48
CA GLU A 80 -36.00 -6.84 -13.50
C GLU A 80 -35.07 -7.91 -12.93
N GLU A 81 -34.63 -8.83 -13.76
CA GLU A 81 -33.70 -9.88 -13.35
C GLU A 81 -32.36 -9.31 -12.87
N SER A 82 -31.82 -8.35 -13.61
CA SER A 82 -30.52 -7.72 -13.35
C SER A 82 -30.61 -6.21 -13.63
N PRO A 83 -31.20 -5.43 -12.69
CA PRO A 83 -31.49 -4.03 -12.91
C PRO A 83 -30.22 -3.16 -12.83
N LYS A 84 -30.36 -1.96 -13.40
CA LYS A 84 -29.48 -0.83 -13.13
C LYS A 84 -30.16 0.14 -12.19
N HIS A 85 -29.37 0.78 -11.32
CA HIS A 85 -29.92 1.78 -10.41
C HIS A 85 -28.95 2.95 -10.22
N VAL A 86 -29.51 4.14 -9.97
CA VAL A 86 -28.80 5.39 -9.72
C VAL A 86 -29.28 5.97 -8.39
N TYR A 87 -28.36 6.22 -7.48
CA TYR A 87 -28.63 6.90 -6.22
C TYR A 87 -28.40 8.40 -6.35
N ASN A 88 -29.33 9.20 -5.82
CA ASN A 88 -29.25 10.66 -5.87
C ASN A 88 -28.70 11.28 -4.58
N GLU A 89 -28.49 10.48 -3.54
CA GLU A 89 -27.97 10.92 -2.26
C GLU A 89 -26.84 9.99 -1.81
N LYS A 90 -25.85 10.56 -1.14
CA LYS A 90 -24.79 9.77 -0.52
C LYS A 90 -25.29 9.08 0.74
N GLY A 91 -24.75 7.91 1.02
CA GLY A 91 -25.12 7.15 2.20
C GLY A 91 -24.74 5.68 2.10
N ILE A 92 -25.14 4.95 3.11
CA ILE A 92 -25.02 3.49 3.16
C ILE A 92 -26.41 2.90 2.97
N PHE A 93 -26.61 2.22 1.85
CA PHE A 93 -27.89 1.62 1.48
C PHE A 93 -27.85 0.12 1.66
N VAL A 94 -28.91 -0.45 2.25
CA VAL A 94 -29.08 -1.91 2.36
C VAL A 94 -29.95 -2.37 1.20
N VAL A 95 -29.31 -2.90 0.18
CA VAL A 95 -30.01 -3.46 -0.98
C VAL A 95 -30.47 -4.87 -0.69
N SER A 96 -31.70 -5.19 -1.02
CA SER A 96 -32.23 -6.55 -0.90
C SER A 96 -32.78 -7.08 -2.22
N LEU A 97 -32.50 -8.37 -2.50
CA LEU A 97 -33.11 -9.13 -3.57
C LEU A 97 -33.97 -10.24 -2.98
N THR A 98 -35.26 -10.22 -3.26
CA THR A 98 -36.16 -11.35 -3.02
C THR A 98 -36.42 -12.05 -4.34
N ILE A 99 -36.14 -13.34 -4.39
CA ILE A 99 -36.54 -14.22 -5.50
C ILE A 99 -37.68 -15.13 -5.07
N THR A 100 -38.57 -15.46 -5.98
CA THR A 100 -39.64 -16.43 -5.77
C THR A 100 -39.69 -17.38 -6.96
N ASP A 101 -39.62 -18.69 -6.69
CA ASP A 101 -39.65 -19.71 -7.73
C ASP A 101 -41.09 -20.04 -8.19
N SER A 102 -41.25 -20.80 -9.25
CA SER A 102 -42.58 -21.19 -9.82
C SER A 102 -43.45 -21.99 -8.87
N SER A 103 -42.89 -22.57 -7.79
CA SER A 103 -43.66 -23.25 -6.73
C SER A 103 -44.06 -22.32 -5.57
N GLY A 104 -43.75 -21.03 -5.67
CA GLY A 104 -44.09 -20.02 -4.67
C GLY A 104 -43.15 -19.96 -3.48
N ARG A 105 -42.00 -20.62 -3.52
CA ARG A 105 -40.96 -20.52 -2.46
C ARG A 105 -40.08 -19.34 -2.70
N SER A 106 -39.81 -18.59 -1.63
CA SER A 106 -39.02 -17.35 -1.71
C SER A 106 -37.74 -17.42 -0.89
N ASN A 107 -36.72 -16.70 -1.34
CA ASN A 107 -35.48 -16.47 -0.58
C ASN A 107 -35.07 -15.00 -0.71
N LEU A 108 -34.38 -14.48 0.30
CA LEU A 108 -33.99 -13.08 0.41
C LEU A 108 -32.49 -12.97 0.69
N TYR A 109 -31.80 -12.16 -0.08
CA TYR A 109 -30.41 -11.78 0.13
C TYR A 109 -30.29 -10.27 0.33
N ARG A 110 -29.35 -9.85 1.19
CA ARG A 110 -29.05 -8.42 1.47
C ARG A 110 -27.56 -8.16 1.35
N LYS A 111 -27.23 -7.01 0.76
CA LYS A 111 -25.87 -6.48 0.65
C LYS A 111 -25.89 -4.97 0.94
N THR A 112 -24.93 -4.50 1.72
CA THR A 112 -24.75 -3.06 1.94
C THR A 112 -23.94 -2.46 0.81
N ILE A 113 -24.37 -1.28 0.30
CA ILE A 113 -23.70 -0.52 -0.75
C ILE A 113 -23.45 0.89 -0.23
N GLU A 114 -22.22 1.36 -0.37
CA GLU A 114 -21.84 2.74 -0.05
C GLU A 114 -21.92 3.62 -1.29
N ILE A 115 -22.64 4.74 -1.19
CA ILE A 115 -22.74 5.78 -2.23
C ILE A 115 -22.08 7.06 -1.71
N THR A 116 -21.21 7.63 -2.50
CA THR A 116 -20.40 8.78 -2.14
C THR A 116 -20.63 9.97 -3.04
N ASP A 117 -20.02 11.10 -2.70
CA ASP A 117 -20.04 12.27 -3.58
C ASP A 117 -19.41 11.92 -4.93
N LYS A 118 -19.96 12.51 -5.99
CA LYS A 118 -19.39 12.41 -7.34
C LYS A 118 -18.08 13.19 -7.38
N VAL A 119 -17.00 12.51 -7.75
CA VAL A 119 -15.74 13.20 -8.06
C VAL A 119 -15.90 13.85 -9.43
N VAL A 120 -15.92 15.18 -9.44
CA VAL A 120 -15.94 15.94 -10.68
C VAL A 120 -14.52 16.01 -11.22
N GLU A 121 -14.28 15.42 -12.39
CA GLU A 121 -13.01 15.59 -13.10
C GLU A 121 -12.76 17.08 -13.32
N LYS A 122 -11.53 17.50 -13.02
CA LYS A 122 -11.12 18.90 -13.05
C LYS A 122 -9.73 19.05 -13.64
N GLY A 123 -9.56 20.13 -14.38
CA GLY A 123 -8.24 20.54 -14.86
C GLY A 123 -7.74 19.72 -16.05
N ASP A 124 -6.41 19.68 -16.18
CA ASP A 124 -5.69 19.06 -17.28
C ASP A 124 -4.84 17.92 -16.72
N LEU A 125 -5.45 16.75 -16.56
CA LEU A 125 -4.81 15.51 -16.17
C LEU A 125 -5.34 14.39 -17.07
N THR A 126 -4.45 13.74 -17.80
CA THR A 126 -4.82 12.77 -18.84
C THR A 126 -4.02 11.47 -18.70
N LEU A 127 -4.67 10.37 -19.04
CA LEU A 127 -4.02 9.07 -19.21
C LEU A 127 -3.24 9.06 -20.54
N LEU A 128 -1.91 8.79 -20.45
CA LEU A 128 -1.06 8.63 -21.63
C LEU A 128 -1.07 7.20 -22.16
N TRP A 129 -0.84 6.24 -21.26
CA TRP A 129 -0.81 4.82 -21.59
C TRP A 129 -1.07 3.95 -20.33
N THR A 130 -1.41 2.69 -20.60
CA THR A 130 -1.42 1.60 -19.61
C THR A 130 -0.31 0.62 -19.93
N SER A 131 0.21 -0.10 -18.93
CA SER A 131 1.18 -1.19 -19.16
C SER A 131 0.63 -2.23 -20.15
N SER A 132 1.52 -2.77 -21.00
CA SER A 132 1.16 -3.80 -21.99
C SER A 132 0.91 -5.19 -21.39
N THR A 133 1.18 -5.36 -20.09
CA THR A 133 0.93 -6.58 -19.33
C THR A 133 0.25 -6.25 -18.02
N HIS A 134 -0.55 -7.17 -17.50
CA HIS A 134 -1.12 -7.05 -16.15
C HIS A 134 -0.04 -7.16 -15.08
N LEU A 135 -0.28 -6.48 -13.99
CA LEU A 135 0.40 -6.69 -12.72
C LEU A 135 -0.50 -7.53 -11.81
N ALA A 136 0.07 -8.36 -10.96
CA ALA A 136 -0.67 -8.95 -9.86
C ALA A 136 -1.02 -7.88 -8.82
N LYS A 137 -1.72 -8.28 -7.76
CA LYS A 137 -2.05 -7.41 -6.63
C LYS A 137 -0.87 -6.53 -6.20
N LEU A 138 -1.14 -5.26 -5.98
CA LEU A 138 -0.18 -4.29 -5.47
C LEU A 138 -0.53 -3.93 -4.03
N VAL A 139 0.47 -3.95 -3.15
CA VAL A 139 0.31 -3.61 -1.73
C VAL A 139 1.46 -2.70 -1.31
N SER A 140 1.44 -1.45 -1.58
CA SER A 140 2.52 -0.49 -1.30
C SER A 140 3.73 -0.56 -2.24
N ASN A 141 3.70 -1.38 -3.29
CA ASN A 141 4.72 -1.37 -4.32
C ASN A 141 4.64 -0.06 -5.11
N SER A 142 5.76 0.60 -5.31
CA SER A 142 5.84 1.80 -6.15
C SER A 142 6.78 1.54 -7.32
N ALA A 143 6.58 2.27 -8.41
CA ALA A 143 7.48 2.21 -9.55
C ALA A 143 8.80 2.95 -9.22
N ALA A 144 9.88 2.61 -9.93
CA ALA A 144 11.14 3.34 -9.93
C ALA A 144 11.62 3.55 -11.37
N LEU A 145 12.30 4.66 -11.64
CA LEU A 145 12.83 4.97 -12.96
C LEU A 145 14.29 4.54 -13.10
N SER A 146 14.70 4.21 -14.33
CA SER A 146 16.12 4.12 -14.67
C SER A 146 16.80 5.50 -14.54
N PRO A 147 18.13 5.56 -14.38
CA PRO A 147 18.84 6.84 -14.27
C PRO A 147 18.74 7.73 -15.51
N ASP A 148 18.49 7.14 -16.68
CA ASP A 148 18.25 7.86 -17.95
C ASP A 148 16.77 8.15 -18.20
N GLU A 149 15.90 7.79 -17.25
CA GLU A 149 14.45 7.94 -17.28
C GLU A 149 13.74 7.36 -18.52
N LYS A 150 14.34 6.32 -19.15
CA LYS A 150 13.74 5.63 -20.31
C LYS A 150 13.06 4.32 -19.99
N THR A 151 13.17 3.89 -18.73
CA THR A 151 12.59 2.63 -18.28
C THR A 151 11.97 2.84 -16.91
N VAL A 152 10.76 2.34 -16.74
CA VAL A 152 10.09 2.29 -15.44
C VAL A 152 10.00 0.84 -14.97
N TYR A 153 10.41 0.60 -13.74
CA TYR A 153 10.42 -0.70 -13.09
C TYR A 153 9.34 -0.77 -12.02
N ILE A 154 8.63 -1.87 -11.95
CA ILE A 154 7.68 -2.14 -10.87
C ILE A 154 7.63 -3.64 -10.57
N ASN A 155 7.49 -3.97 -9.31
CA ASN A 155 7.32 -5.32 -8.82
C ASN A 155 5.88 -5.54 -8.36
N SER A 156 5.31 -6.68 -8.62
CA SER A 156 3.99 -7.08 -8.17
C SER A 156 4.02 -8.26 -7.18
N ASN A 157 2.89 -8.56 -6.57
CA ASN A 157 2.79 -9.50 -5.45
C ASN A 157 3.06 -10.97 -5.84
N ASP A 158 3.13 -11.27 -7.13
CA ASP A 158 3.56 -12.55 -7.70
C ASP A 158 5.07 -12.75 -7.78
N HIS A 159 5.85 -11.78 -7.25
CA HIS A 159 7.31 -11.76 -7.29
C HIS A 159 7.93 -11.55 -8.68
N ILE A 160 7.19 -10.95 -9.60
CA ILE A 160 7.73 -10.58 -10.89
C ILE A 160 8.10 -9.10 -10.87
N LEU A 161 9.36 -8.80 -11.21
CA LEU A 161 9.79 -7.44 -11.52
C LEU A 161 9.58 -7.19 -13.00
N HIS A 162 8.77 -6.20 -13.32
CA HIS A 162 8.46 -5.77 -14.67
C HIS A 162 9.26 -4.53 -15.05
N SER A 163 9.58 -4.41 -16.31
CA SER A 163 10.31 -3.29 -16.92
C SER A 163 9.56 -2.79 -18.13
N TYR A 164 9.17 -1.52 -18.14
CA TYR A 164 8.40 -0.92 -19.23
C TYR A 164 9.13 0.27 -19.84
N ASP A 165 8.93 0.46 -21.15
CA ASP A 165 9.32 1.68 -21.83
C ASP A 165 8.45 2.85 -21.36
N VAL A 166 9.08 3.97 -20.97
CA VAL A 166 8.36 5.11 -20.37
C VAL A 166 7.45 5.84 -21.36
N THR A 167 7.73 5.75 -22.66
CA THR A 167 6.97 6.45 -23.69
C THR A 167 5.72 5.69 -24.11
N SER A 168 5.79 4.36 -24.12
CA SER A 168 4.76 3.49 -24.71
C SER A 168 4.06 2.56 -23.72
N GLY A 169 4.61 2.33 -22.53
CA GLY A 169 4.10 1.32 -21.60
C GLY A 169 4.32 -0.12 -22.04
N ILE A 170 5.10 -0.34 -23.13
CA ILE A 170 5.41 -1.68 -23.62
C ILE A 170 6.44 -2.33 -22.70
N GLU A 171 6.17 -3.56 -22.27
CA GLU A 171 7.12 -4.34 -21.48
C GLU A 171 8.38 -4.65 -22.26
N LYS A 172 9.54 -4.29 -21.69
CA LYS A 172 10.86 -4.56 -22.28
C LYS A 172 11.37 -5.94 -21.87
N TRP A 173 11.18 -6.26 -20.61
CA TRP A 173 11.49 -7.56 -20.00
C TRP A 173 10.79 -7.71 -18.65
N SER A 174 10.68 -8.94 -18.19
CA SER A 174 10.28 -9.26 -16.82
C SER A 174 11.27 -10.23 -16.17
N PHE A 175 11.39 -10.20 -14.86
CA PHE A 175 12.27 -11.06 -14.07
C PHE A 175 11.47 -11.79 -12.99
N ASP A 176 11.39 -13.12 -13.14
CA ASP A 176 10.71 -13.99 -12.18
C ASP A 176 11.67 -14.33 -11.01
N MET A 177 11.38 -13.76 -9.85
CA MET A 177 12.15 -14.00 -8.63
C MET A 177 11.78 -15.31 -7.93
N THR A 178 10.81 -16.07 -8.45
CA THR A 178 10.39 -17.38 -7.93
C THR A 178 11.01 -18.56 -8.68
N ASP A 179 11.81 -18.31 -9.72
CA ASP A 179 12.48 -19.37 -10.49
C ASP A 179 13.19 -20.37 -9.57
N PRO A 180 12.91 -21.68 -9.68
CA PRO A 180 13.52 -22.70 -8.81
C PRO A 180 15.06 -22.74 -8.85
N SER A 181 15.69 -22.24 -9.90
CA SER A 181 17.15 -22.12 -9.98
C SER A 181 17.76 -21.18 -8.94
N TRP A 182 16.93 -20.29 -8.36
CA TRP A 182 17.33 -19.39 -7.26
C TRP A 182 17.28 -20.06 -5.86
N GLY A 183 17.03 -21.37 -5.78
CA GLY A 183 16.89 -22.12 -4.51
C GLY A 183 15.47 -22.08 -3.93
N ALA A 184 15.31 -22.36 -2.62
CA ALA A 184 13.99 -22.41 -1.99
C ALA A 184 13.20 -21.12 -2.24
N GLN A 185 11.97 -21.28 -2.72
CA GLN A 185 11.10 -20.13 -3.08
C GLN A 185 10.71 -19.33 -1.85
N ALA A 186 10.63 -18.01 -2.01
CA ALA A 186 10.02 -17.14 -1.03
C ALA A 186 8.52 -17.46 -0.92
N THR A 187 7.98 -17.44 0.30
CA THR A 187 6.56 -17.59 0.56
C THR A 187 5.94 -16.24 0.89
N GLY A 188 4.64 -16.08 0.62
CA GLY A 188 3.95 -14.79 0.77
C GLY A 188 4.18 -13.85 -0.41
N GLY A 189 3.55 -12.69 -0.40
CA GLY A 189 3.63 -11.73 -1.50
C GLY A 189 4.90 -10.86 -1.46
N SER A 190 5.27 -10.26 -2.57
CA SER A 190 6.35 -9.27 -2.64
C SER A 190 5.79 -7.85 -2.62
N ASN A 191 6.02 -7.14 -1.53
CA ASN A 191 5.51 -5.78 -1.30
C ASN A 191 6.63 -4.73 -1.34
N MET A 192 7.80 -5.08 -1.90
CA MET A 192 8.94 -4.17 -1.97
C MET A 192 8.88 -3.25 -3.18
N THR A 193 9.42 -2.06 -3.00
CA THR A 193 9.66 -1.12 -4.09
C THR A 193 11.11 -1.29 -4.56
N PRO A 194 11.38 -1.39 -5.87
CA PRO A 194 12.74 -1.46 -6.38
C PRO A 194 13.50 -0.16 -6.10
N SER A 195 14.81 -0.26 -5.89
CA SER A 195 15.74 0.87 -5.84
C SER A 195 16.76 0.73 -6.97
N VAL A 196 17.06 1.82 -7.66
CA VAL A 196 17.89 1.82 -8.87
C VAL A 196 19.15 2.64 -8.65
N ASP A 197 20.30 2.02 -8.87
CA ASP A 197 21.61 2.66 -8.75
C ASP A 197 21.95 3.52 -9.97
N THR A 198 22.96 4.34 -9.86
CA THR A 198 23.44 5.22 -10.94
C THR A 198 23.98 4.46 -12.15
N ASP A 199 24.42 3.21 -11.99
CA ASP A 199 24.81 2.31 -13.09
C ASP A 199 23.62 1.55 -13.70
N GLY A 200 22.39 1.81 -13.21
CA GLY A 200 21.16 1.15 -13.61
C GLY A 200 20.91 -0.19 -12.92
N THR A 201 21.77 -0.65 -12.01
CA THR A 201 21.53 -1.86 -11.22
C THR A 201 20.29 -1.69 -10.35
N ILE A 202 19.38 -2.67 -10.40
CA ILE A 202 18.12 -2.67 -9.67
C ILE A 202 18.26 -3.58 -8.46
N TYR A 203 17.99 -3.06 -7.26
CA TYR A 203 17.94 -3.82 -6.02
C TYR A 203 16.50 -4.06 -5.61
N ILE A 204 16.13 -5.32 -5.40
CA ILE A 204 14.77 -5.72 -5.03
C ILE A 204 14.78 -6.96 -4.15
N GLY A 205 13.91 -7.01 -3.16
CA GLY A 205 13.75 -8.18 -2.32
C GLY A 205 12.43 -8.90 -2.53
N THR A 206 12.37 -10.16 -2.11
CA THR A 206 11.19 -10.99 -2.22
C THR A 206 10.70 -11.48 -0.87
N GLY A 207 9.39 -11.70 -0.77
CA GLY A 207 8.81 -12.58 0.22
C GLY A 207 8.46 -11.96 1.55
N ASP A 208 7.18 -11.85 1.75
CA ASP A 208 6.53 -11.55 3.02
C ASP A 208 6.52 -12.77 3.98
N GLY A 209 6.84 -13.94 3.47
CA GLY A 209 6.93 -15.20 4.20
C GLY A 209 8.37 -15.64 4.50
N SER A 210 8.60 -16.96 4.47
CA SER A 210 9.93 -17.55 4.63
C SER A 210 10.77 -17.43 3.36
N ASN A 211 12.09 -17.58 3.49
CA ASN A 211 13.06 -17.61 2.39
C ASN A 211 13.15 -16.33 1.55
N GLY A 212 12.93 -15.17 2.15
CA GLY A 212 13.13 -13.88 1.48
C GLY A 212 14.56 -13.73 0.97
N LYS A 213 14.71 -13.12 -0.21
CA LYS A 213 15.97 -12.92 -0.92
C LYS A 213 16.10 -11.48 -1.34
N LEU A 214 17.33 -10.99 -1.45
CA LEU A 214 17.65 -9.73 -2.09
C LEU A 214 18.36 -10.02 -3.43
N PHE A 215 17.89 -9.40 -4.48
CA PHE A 215 18.43 -9.49 -5.83
C PHE A 215 19.10 -8.19 -6.24
N ALA A 216 20.19 -8.29 -7.00
CA ALA A 216 20.64 -7.24 -7.91
C ALA A 216 20.42 -7.71 -9.34
N ILE A 217 19.78 -6.87 -10.12
CA ILE A 217 19.40 -7.16 -11.52
C ILE A 217 20.02 -6.06 -12.38
N ASN A 218 20.64 -6.46 -13.49
CA ASN A 218 21.20 -5.53 -14.46
C ASN A 218 20.09 -4.80 -15.24
N PRO A 219 20.36 -3.64 -15.85
CA PRO A 219 19.37 -2.90 -16.64
C PRO A 219 18.76 -3.69 -17.80
N ASP A 220 19.43 -4.73 -18.28
CA ASP A 220 18.97 -5.63 -19.34
C ASP A 220 18.08 -6.79 -18.85
N GLY A 221 17.75 -6.82 -17.54
CA GLY A 221 16.93 -7.87 -16.93
C GLY A 221 17.69 -9.10 -16.48
N ASN A 222 19.00 -9.18 -16.70
CA ASN A 222 19.80 -10.31 -16.26
C ASN A 222 20.19 -10.18 -14.77
N LYS A 223 20.19 -11.31 -14.06
CA LYS A 223 20.64 -11.35 -12.66
C LYS A 223 22.11 -10.96 -12.57
N LYS A 224 22.42 -9.97 -11.71
CA LYS A 224 23.79 -9.61 -11.32
C LYS A 224 24.26 -10.52 -10.19
N TRP A 225 23.53 -10.55 -9.10
CA TRP A 225 23.72 -11.46 -7.98
C TRP A 225 22.41 -11.67 -7.18
N ILE A 226 22.45 -12.67 -6.32
CA ILE A 226 21.39 -12.97 -5.36
C ILE A 226 22.02 -13.26 -4.01
N THR A 227 21.44 -12.71 -2.98
CA THR A 227 21.81 -12.97 -1.62
C THR A 227 20.99 -14.13 -1.08
N PHE A 228 21.62 -15.27 -0.82
CA PHE A 228 20.96 -16.45 -0.29
C PHE A 228 20.80 -16.37 1.21
N ASN A 229 19.68 -16.90 1.69
CA ASN A 229 19.56 -17.30 3.07
C ASN A 229 20.38 -18.58 3.27
N ASP A 230 21.58 -18.48 3.85
CA ASP A 230 22.40 -19.64 4.18
C ASP A 230 21.82 -20.33 5.44
N PRO A 231 21.28 -21.56 5.30
CA PRO A 231 20.70 -22.27 6.43
C PRO A 231 21.73 -22.62 7.51
N THR A 232 23.04 -22.61 7.18
CA THR A 232 24.12 -22.96 8.12
C THR A 232 24.65 -21.76 8.89
N THR A 233 24.65 -20.57 8.26
CA THR A 233 25.16 -19.33 8.87
C THR A 233 24.04 -18.39 9.31
N GLY A 234 22.77 -18.70 8.97
CA GLY A 234 21.62 -17.89 9.34
C GLY A 234 21.70 -16.47 8.80
N PHE A 235 21.62 -16.31 7.49
CA PHE A 235 21.83 -15.04 6.79
C PHE A 235 21.05 -13.86 7.41
N TRP A 236 19.82 -14.10 7.85
CA TRP A 236 18.95 -13.09 8.47
C TRP A 236 18.86 -13.22 10.00
N ASN A 237 19.11 -14.42 10.54
CA ASN A 237 19.03 -14.70 11.95
C ASN A 237 20.06 -15.76 12.35
N LYS A 238 20.78 -15.53 13.40
CA LYS A 238 21.67 -16.53 13.99
C LYS A 238 20.84 -17.75 14.43
N GLY A 239 20.71 -18.76 13.55
CA GLY A 239 20.07 -20.03 13.86
C GLY A 239 18.65 -20.27 13.35
N ASN A 240 18.03 -19.37 12.56
CA ASN A 240 16.68 -19.61 12.04
C ASN A 240 16.43 -19.00 10.64
N ALA A 241 16.89 -19.73 9.62
CA ALA A 241 16.73 -19.38 8.21
C ALA A 241 15.27 -19.24 7.73
N ALA A 242 14.33 -19.87 8.44
CA ALA A 242 12.93 -19.94 8.05
C ALA A 242 12.15 -18.61 8.17
N ASN A 243 12.72 -17.58 8.79
CA ASN A 243 12.02 -16.34 9.13
C ASN A 243 12.55 -15.08 8.42
N ALA A 244 13.32 -15.21 7.34
CA ALA A 244 13.69 -14.07 6.52
C ALA A 244 12.46 -13.58 5.75
N LYS A 245 11.95 -12.41 6.12
CA LYS A 245 10.79 -11.77 5.51
C LYS A 245 11.19 -10.43 4.93
N MET A 246 11.25 -10.33 3.61
CA MET A 246 11.49 -9.07 2.92
C MET A 246 10.15 -8.37 2.70
N ARG A 247 9.76 -7.47 3.59
CA ARG A 247 8.42 -6.87 3.57
C ARG A 247 8.49 -5.35 3.52
N SER A 248 7.78 -4.77 2.58
CA SER A 248 7.41 -3.34 2.51
C SER A 248 8.53 -2.29 2.62
N VAL A 249 9.79 -2.65 2.39
CA VAL A 249 10.93 -1.74 2.39
C VAL A 249 11.53 -1.61 1.00
N SER A 250 11.99 -0.41 0.67
CA SER A 250 12.90 -0.20 -0.45
C SER A 250 14.33 -0.35 0.08
N PRO A 251 15.21 -1.10 -0.60
CA PRO A 251 16.63 -1.10 -0.24
C PRO A 251 17.21 0.31 -0.35
N ALA A 252 17.99 0.75 0.65
CA ALA A 252 18.83 1.94 0.53
C ALA A 252 20.24 1.52 0.17
N PHE A 253 21.02 2.39 -0.46
CA PHE A 253 22.38 2.06 -0.84
C PHE A 253 23.30 3.28 -0.86
N ASP A 254 24.60 3.01 -0.80
CA ASP A 254 25.67 3.98 -1.03
C ASP A 254 26.61 3.46 -2.14
N ASP A 255 27.80 4.02 -2.23
CA ASP A 255 28.77 3.65 -3.27
C ASP A 255 29.24 2.19 -3.17
N LYS A 256 29.22 1.57 -1.99
CA LYS A 256 29.78 0.24 -1.74
C LYS A 256 28.75 -0.80 -1.29
N TYR A 257 27.73 -0.41 -0.56
CA TYR A 257 26.83 -1.34 0.11
C TYR A 257 25.36 -1.08 -0.22
N VAL A 258 24.56 -2.16 -0.14
CA VAL A 258 23.09 -2.12 -0.11
C VAL A 258 22.64 -2.49 1.30
N TYR A 259 21.71 -1.71 1.83
CA TYR A 259 21.12 -1.88 3.16
C TYR A 259 19.66 -2.28 3.03
N CYS A 260 19.27 -3.35 3.70
CA CYS A 260 17.91 -3.86 3.59
C CYS A 260 17.39 -4.36 4.94
N GLY A 261 16.13 -4.07 5.22
CA GLY A 261 15.43 -4.50 6.43
C GLY A 261 14.72 -5.83 6.29
N ASN A 262 14.53 -6.53 7.41
CA ASN A 262 13.74 -7.75 7.51
C ASN A 262 12.39 -7.47 8.19
N GLY A 263 11.29 -7.86 7.54
CA GLY A 263 9.92 -7.72 8.05
C GLY A 263 9.47 -8.79 9.05
N GLY A 264 10.35 -9.68 9.50
CA GLY A 264 10.02 -10.76 10.45
C GLY A 264 9.89 -10.31 11.90
N SER A 265 9.41 -11.19 12.77
CA SER A 265 9.23 -10.93 14.21
C SER A 265 10.54 -10.70 14.98
N THR A 266 11.67 -10.97 14.36
CA THR A 266 13.03 -10.72 14.87
C THR A 266 13.71 -9.77 13.90
N GLY A 267 13.24 -8.52 13.85
CA GLY A 267 13.69 -7.52 12.90
C GLY A 267 15.21 -7.35 12.93
N SER A 268 15.83 -7.49 11.77
CA SER A 268 17.23 -7.13 11.58
C SER A 268 17.39 -6.42 10.24
N MET A 269 18.37 -5.56 10.18
CA MET A 269 18.83 -4.93 8.95
C MET A 269 20.17 -5.54 8.57
N ILE A 270 20.42 -5.70 7.29
CA ILE A 270 21.70 -6.19 6.76
C ILE A 270 22.35 -5.15 5.87
N ALA A 271 23.67 -5.23 5.78
CA ALA A 271 24.47 -4.62 4.74
C ALA A 271 25.06 -5.70 3.83
N VAL A 272 24.98 -5.46 2.53
CA VAL A 272 25.42 -6.36 1.46
C VAL A 272 26.38 -5.60 0.56
N ASP A 273 27.51 -6.22 0.20
CA ASP A 273 28.45 -5.67 -0.78
C ASP A 273 27.80 -5.60 -2.17
N LYS A 274 27.80 -4.44 -2.80
CA LYS A 274 27.13 -4.17 -4.09
C LYS A 274 27.71 -4.99 -5.26
N THR A 275 28.98 -5.37 -5.17
CA THR A 275 29.67 -6.09 -6.25
C THR A 275 29.40 -7.59 -6.17
N THR A 276 29.45 -8.14 -4.96
CA THR A 276 29.44 -9.59 -4.76
C THR A 276 28.09 -10.15 -4.29
N GLY A 277 27.23 -9.32 -3.71
CA GLY A 277 26.00 -9.76 -3.07
C GLY A 277 26.22 -10.44 -1.71
N ASN A 278 27.46 -10.45 -1.20
CA ASN A 278 27.78 -11.05 0.09
C ASN A 278 27.35 -10.13 1.24
N ARG A 279 26.76 -10.72 2.27
CA ARG A 279 26.47 -9.99 3.51
C ARG A 279 27.79 -9.60 4.20
N VAL A 280 27.91 -8.34 4.56
CA VAL A 280 29.09 -7.80 5.27
C VAL A 280 28.81 -7.52 6.73
N SER A 281 27.56 -7.22 7.09
CA SER A 281 27.17 -7.06 8.49
C SER A 281 25.64 -7.20 8.68
N TYR A 282 25.21 -7.24 9.94
CA TYR A 282 23.80 -7.22 10.33
C TYR A 282 23.59 -6.54 11.68
N LEU A 283 22.42 -5.93 11.84
CA LEU A 283 22.05 -5.20 13.04
C LEU A 283 21.70 -6.15 14.18
N THR A 284 22.19 -5.86 15.38
CA THR A 284 21.87 -6.57 16.62
C THR A 284 21.50 -5.61 17.73
N ASN A 285 21.01 -6.15 18.84
CA ASN A 285 20.92 -5.43 20.10
C ASN A 285 22.31 -4.98 20.58
N ALA A 286 22.33 -3.94 21.40
CA ALA A 286 23.58 -3.40 21.96
C ALA A 286 24.39 -4.45 22.77
N ASP A 287 23.73 -5.47 23.30
CA ASP A 287 24.35 -6.60 24.03
C ASP A 287 24.81 -7.74 23.10
N GLY A 288 24.72 -7.58 21.79
CA GLY A 288 25.11 -8.59 20.80
C GLY A 288 24.09 -9.72 20.61
N THR A 289 22.94 -9.68 21.28
CA THR A 289 21.83 -10.62 21.03
C THR A 289 21.14 -10.30 19.70
N SER A 290 20.24 -11.18 19.23
CA SER A 290 19.49 -10.96 17.99
C SER A 290 18.84 -9.58 17.99
N GLY A 291 18.87 -8.89 16.84
CA GLY A 291 18.46 -7.50 16.63
C GLY A 291 17.08 -7.12 17.18
N PRO A 292 16.66 -5.86 17.03
CA PRO A 292 15.42 -5.40 17.63
C PRO A 292 14.29 -6.35 17.25
N ALA A 293 13.57 -6.85 18.24
CA ALA A 293 12.40 -7.67 18.01
C ALA A 293 11.34 -6.81 17.27
N GLY A 294 10.68 -7.38 16.27
CA GLY A 294 9.74 -6.66 15.40
C GLY A 294 10.26 -6.50 13.98
N GLY A 295 9.34 -6.50 13.01
CA GLY A 295 9.69 -6.33 11.61
C GLY A 295 10.11 -4.89 11.28
N VAL A 296 11.10 -4.73 10.42
CA VAL A 296 11.43 -3.44 9.81
C VAL A 296 10.47 -3.22 8.64
N TYR A 297 9.50 -2.34 8.81
CA TYR A 297 8.48 -2.06 7.80
C TYR A 297 8.65 -0.71 7.11
N ALA A 298 9.46 0.19 7.68
CA ALA A 298 9.80 1.46 7.07
C ALA A 298 11.32 1.71 7.12
N GLY A 299 11.86 2.18 6.02
CA GLY A 299 13.29 2.39 5.83
C GLY A 299 14.00 1.13 5.28
N PRO A 300 15.35 1.11 5.25
CA PRO A 300 16.21 2.16 5.80
C PRO A 300 16.19 3.44 4.96
N VAL A 301 16.38 4.57 5.63
CA VAL A 301 16.68 5.86 4.99
C VAL A 301 17.98 6.38 5.56
N ILE A 302 18.84 7.01 4.73
CA ILE A 302 20.21 7.35 5.07
C ILE A 302 20.41 8.87 4.99
N SER A 303 20.84 9.47 6.11
CA SER A 303 21.16 10.92 6.15
C SER A 303 22.53 11.20 5.54
N LYS A 304 22.76 12.45 5.15
CA LYS A 304 24.07 12.95 4.69
C LYS A 304 25.17 12.76 5.73
N GLN A 305 24.82 12.79 7.01
CA GLN A 305 25.73 12.59 8.12
C GLN A 305 26.10 11.11 8.37
N GLY A 306 25.51 10.19 7.59
CA GLY A 306 25.78 8.76 7.67
C GLY A 306 25.02 8.03 8.78
N MET A 307 23.89 8.58 9.24
CA MET A 307 22.94 7.86 10.07
C MET A 307 21.90 7.19 9.21
N MET A 308 21.60 5.93 9.52
CA MET A 308 20.48 5.19 8.95
C MET A 308 19.35 5.13 9.97
N TYR A 309 18.12 5.28 9.48
CA TYR A 309 16.93 5.21 10.32
C TYR A 309 16.02 4.10 9.84
N ILE A 310 15.54 3.31 10.79
CA ILE A 310 14.55 2.24 10.56
C ILE A 310 13.43 2.33 11.59
N MET A 311 12.22 1.99 11.17
CA MET A 311 11.07 1.82 12.05
C MET A 311 10.76 0.34 12.21
N CYS A 312 10.75 -0.14 13.45
CA CYS A 312 10.40 -1.51 13.79
C CYS A 312 9.01 -1.56 14.44
N THR A 313 8.16 -2.45 13.94
CA THR A 313 6.82 -2.67 14.51
C THR A 313 6.90 -2.99 15.99
N ASN A 314 6.10 -2.31 16.80
CA ASN A 314 5.99 -2.45 18.26
C ASN A 314 7.24 -2.11 19.07
N TYR A 315 8.33 -1.67 18.43
CA TYR A 315 9.62 -1.43 19.09
C TYR A 315 10.18 -0.03 18.90
N GLY A 316 9.57 0.78 18.02
CA GLY A 316 9.97 2.16 17.80
C GLY A 316 10.98 2.36 16.67
N MET A 317 11.56 3.55 16.65
CA MET A 317 12.57 3.96 15.67
C MET A 317 13.97 3.72 16.20
N PHE A 318 14.86 3.29 15.32
CA PHE A 318 16.28 3.08 15.60
C PHE A 318 17.14 3.91 14.67
N GLY A 319 18.14 4.57 15.24
CA GLY A 319 19.25 5.17 14.51
C GLY A 319 20.47 4.26 14.54
N VAL A 320 21.08 4.05 13.38
CA VAL A 320 22.24 3.17 13.17
C VAL A 320 23.31 3.95 12.43
N ALA A 321 24.51 4.05 12.99
CA ALA A 321 25.61 4.69 12.27
C ALA A 321 26.02 3.84 11.06
N LYS A 322 25.97 4.40 9.85
CA LYS A 322 26.34 3.70 8.61
C LYS A 322 27.75 3.09 8.69
N ALA A 323 28.69 3.80 9.27
CA ALA A 323 30.05 3.33 9.45
C ALA A 323 30.18 2.05 10.29
N THR A 324 29.23 1.79 11.19
CA THR A 324 29.23 0.54 11.98
C THR A 324 28.61 -0.62 11.21
N MET A 325 27.69 -0.35 10.28
CA MET A 325 27.10 -1.37 9.40
C MET A 325 28.00 -1.73 8.22
N ALA A 326 28.77 -0.75 7.73
CA ALA A 326 29.65 -0.90 6.56
C ALA A 326 30.98 -1.57 6.96
N LYS A 327 30.93 -2.83 7.40
CA LYS A 327 32.08 -3.63 7.77
C LYS A 327 32.19 -4.86 6.88
N ASP A 328 33.40 -5.18 6.46
CA ASP A 328 33.69 -6.36 5.63
C ASP A 328 34.00 -7.62 6.45
N ASP A 329 33.68 -7.65 7.75
CA ASP A 329 34.06 -8.71 8.70
C ASP A 329 32.90 -9.62 9.13
N ASN A 330 31.69 -9.39 8.54
CA ASN A 330 30.48 -10.13 8.86
C ASN A 330 30.10 -10.11 10.35
N THR A 331 30.41 -9.00 11.03
CA THR A 331 30.17 -8.83 12.46
C THR A 331 28.83 -8.17 12.76
N PHE A 332 28.48 -8.15 14.04
CA PHE A 332 27.30 -7.46 14.55
C PHE A 332 27.53 -5.95 14.63
N SER A 333 26.45 -5.19 14.36
CA SER A 333 26.44 -3.74 14.48
C SER A 333 25.32 -3.31 15.41
N PRO A 334 25.63 -2.75 16.60
CA PRO A 334 24.63 -2.23 17.51
C PRO A 334 23.98 -0.96 16.93
N TRP A 335 22.71 -0.67 17.31
CA TRP A 335 22.15 0.64 17.05
C TRP A 335 22.82 1.72 17.92
N ALA A 336 22.77 2.95 17.42
CA ALA A 336 23.31 4.09 18.15
C ALA A 336 22.32 4.61 19.22
N TRP A 337 21.03 4.64 18.90
CA TRP A 337 19.96 5.11 19.78
C TRP A 337 18.60 4.54 19.35
N ARG A 338 17.62 4.63 20.25
CA ARG A 338 16.24 4.26 20.03
C ARG A 338 15.33 5.40 20.49
N ALA A 339 14.38 5.82 19.62
CA ALA A 339 13.29 6.70 19.97
C ALA A 339 11.98 5.93 20.01
N PHE A 340 11.03 6.39 20.81
CA PHE A 340 9.74 5.77 21.05
C PHE A 340 9.85 4.38 21.70
N ASP A 341 9.65 4.31 23.00
CA ASP A 341 9.65 3.05 23.76
C ASP A 341 8.47 2.13 23.44
N SER A 342 8.59 0.86 23.84
CA SER A 342 7.60 -0.19 23.66
C SER A 342 6.22 0.25 24.16
N GLY A 343 5.21 0.20 23.34
CA GLY A 343 3.82 0.60 23.63
C GLY A 343 3.14 1.31 22.47
N LEU A 344 3.89 1.76 21.50
CA LEU A 344 3.35 2.19 20.23
C LEU A 344 2.98 0.95 19.43
N ASN A 345 1.70 0.65 19.31
CA ASN A 345 1.19 -0.36 18.37
C ASN A 345 1.36 0.17 16.94
N SER A 346 2.61 0.41 16.52
CA SER A 346 2.91 0.92 15.20
C SER A 346 3.06 -0.23 14.21
N GLY A 347 1.97 -0.66 13.63
CA GLY A 347 2.03 -1.42 12.37
C GLY A 347 2.35 -0.50 11.18
N CYS A 348 3.25 0.47 11.35
CA CYS A 348 3.46 1.50 10.35
C CYS A 348 4.31 1.01 9.19
N HIS A 349 3.70 0.85 8.03
CA HIS A 349 4.35 0.60 6.75
C HIS A 349 4.68 1.93 6.01
N ALA A 350 4.50 3.06 6.68
CA ALA A 350 4.66 4.39 6.11
C ALA A 350 6.14 4.70 5.82
N SER A 351 6.39 5.32 4.69
CA SER A 351 7.74 5.77 4.36
C SER A 351 8.15 6.96 5.23
N MET A 352 9.44 6.99 5.59
CA MET A 352 10.06 8.10 6.31
C MET A 352 10.73 9.07 5.34
N ALA A 353 10.91 10.32 5.79
CA ALA A 353 11.67 11.35 5.10
C ALA A 353 12.76 11.93 6.02
N ILE A 354 13.84 12.47 5.44
CA ILE A 354 14.94 13.09 6.16
C ILE A 354 15.21 14.47 5.58
N ASP A 355 15.42 15.47 6.44
CA ASP A 355 15.90 16.78 6.01
C ASP A 355 17.44 16.84 5.90
N ASN A 356 17.97 17.99 5.48
CA ASN A 356 19.40 18.18 5.28
C ASN A 356 20.20 18.21 6.60
N GLU A 357 19.55 18.49 7.72
CA GLU A 357 20.11 18.49 9.07
C GLU A 357 20.18 17.07 9.65
N GLY A 358 19.56 16.10 8.98
CA GLY A 358 19.50 14.71 9.42
C GLY A 358 18.35 14.43 10.39
N ASN A 359 17.38 15.33 10.52
CA ASN A 359 16.17 15.05 11.25
C ASN A 359 15.27 14.14 10.42
N VAL A 360 14.72 13.11 11.05
CA VAL A 360 13.81 12.19 10.40
C VAL A 360 12.36 12.50 10.76
N TYR A 361 11.50 12.33 9.78
CA TYR A 361 10.06 12.55 9.87
C TYR A 361 9.33 11.28 9.46
N GLY A 362 8.24 11.00 10.14
CA GLY A 362 7.42 9.83 9.83
C GLY A 362 6.06 9.91 10.50
N MET A 363 5.30 8.83 10.36
CA MET A 363 4.01 8.71 11.01
C MET A 363 3.90 7.37 11.75
N ILE A 364 3.15 7.40 12.83
CA ILE A 364 2.76 6.23 13.62
C ILE A 364 1.27 6.35 13.94
N TYR A 365 0.66 5.26 14.33
CA TYR A 365 -0.62 5.33 15.03
C TYR A 365 -0.47 4.78 16.45
N THR A 366 -1.18 5.40 17.38
CA THR A 366 -1.17 5.07 18.79
C THR A 366 -2.19 3.97 19.09
N SER A 367 -2.22 3.47 20.33
CA SER A 367 -3.14 2.40 20.76
C SER A 367 -4.63 2.79 20.64
N ASP A 368 -4.95 4.08 20.69
CA ASP A 368 -6.27 4.65 20.43
C ASP A 368 -6.57 4.84 18.93
N LEU A 369 -5.65 4.40 18.05
CA LEU A 369 -5.73 4.46 16.59
C LEU A 369 -5.59 5.89 16.01
N THR A 370 -5.15 6.86 16.78
CA THR A 370 -4.87 8.22 16.30
C THR A 370 -3.60 8.23 15.47
N THR A 371 -3.70 8.76 14.25
CA THR A 371 -2.53 9.01 13.39
C THR A 371 -1.70 10.14 13.99
N THR A 372 -0.42 9.90 14.23
CA THR A 372 0.51 10.89 14.80
C THR A 372 1.71 11.05 13.88
N ILE A 373 2.00 12.28 13.47
CA ILE A 373 3.20 12.63 12.71
C ILE A 373 4.27 13.05 13.72
N TYR A 374 5.52 12.68 13.46
CA TYR A 374 6.63 12.94 14.37
C TYR A 374 7.88 13.44 13.64
N SER A 375 8.76 14.10 14.40
CA SER A 375 10.15 14.35 14.00
C SER A 375 11.10 13.94 15.11
N VAL A 376 12.21 13.32 14.73
CA VAL A 376 13.30 12.87 15.61
C VAL A 376 14.60 13.43 15.07
N ALA A 377 15.42 14.01 15.95
CA ALA A 377 16.74 14.51 15.61
C ALA A 377 17.75 13.38 15.36
N SER A 378 18.89 13.70 14.75
CA SER A 378 19.93 12.74 14.42
C SER A 378 20.55 12.04 15.64
N ASP A 379 20.41 12.59 16.83
CA ASP A 379 20.85 12.01 18.10
C ASP A 379 19.79 11.13 18.77
N GLY A 380 18.60 11.00 18.19
CA GLY A 380 17.48 10.22 18.72
C GLY A 380 16.51 10.97 19.60
N SER A 381 16.74 12.23 19.89
CA SER A 381 15.81 13.05 20.66
C SER A 381 14.55 13.35 19.84
N VAL A 382 13.37 13.15 20.44
CA VAL A 382 12.09 13.50 19.80
C VAL A 382 11.97 15.02 19.77
N ARG A 383 11.89 15.60 18.58
CA ARG A 383 11.75 17.04 18.37
C ARG A 383 10.31 17.48 18.63
N TRP A 384 9.37 16.72 18.08
CA TRP A 384 7.93 16.94 18.27
C TRP A 384 7.12 15.74 17.82
N THR A 385 5.88 15.66 18.32
CA THR A 385 4.82 14.75 17.84
C THR A 385 3.54 15.56 17.67
N THR A 386 2.81 15.34 16.58
CA THR A 386 1.56 16.02 16.29
C THR A 386 0.49 14.98 15.98
N PRO A 387 -0.46 14.74 16.89
CA PRO A 387 -1.63 13.93 16.61
C PRO A 387 -2.52 14.63 15.58
N ILE A 388 -3.05 13.87 14.63
CA ILE A 388 -4.02 14.34 13.65
C ILE A 388 -5.38 13.81 14.04
N GLU A 389 -6.22 14.70 14.53
CA GLU A 389 -7.56 14.36 14.99
C GLU A 389 -8.53 14.19 13.81
N ASN A 390 -9.63 13.47 14.05
CA ASN A 390 -10.71 13.26 13.07
C ASN A 390 -10.26 12.63 11.74
N THR A 391 -9.31 11.71 11.79
CA THR A 391 -8.89 10.90 10.63
C THR A 391 -8.92 9.41 10.97
N GLY A 392 -9.01 8.58 9.92
CA GLY A 392 -8.85 7.13 10.09
C GLY A 392 -7.42 6.75 10.47
N LYS A 393 -7.29 5.54 10.97
CA LYS A 393 -5.98 4.95 11.26
C LYS A 393 -5.12 4.85 10.01
N GLN A 394 -4.01 5.59 9.95
CA GLN A 394 -3.06 5.52 8.85
C GLN A 394 -1.93 4.51 9.16
N ASP A 395 -1.96 3.39 8.47
CA ASP A 395 -0.96 2.32 8.58
C ASP A 395 -0.09 2.15 7.32
N GLN A 396 -0.38 2.90 6.27
CA GLN A 396 0.33 2.94 5.00
C GLN A 396 0.63 4.40 4.62
N GLY A 397 1.05 4.66 3.40
CA GLY A 397 1.41 6.00 2.94
C GLY A 397 2.79 6.42 3.42
N GLY A 398 2.95 7.68 3.74
CA GLY A 398 4.23 8.21 4.20
C GLY A 398 4.26 9.72 4.30
N VAL A 399 5.42 10.23 4.70
CA VAL A 399 5.69 11.66 4.75
C VAL A 399 6.68 12.06 3.66
N VAL A 400 6.53 13.27 3.18
CA VAL A 400 7.46 13.92 2.25
C VAL A 400 7.78 15.33 2.75
N ILE A 401 8.89 15.91 2.31
CA ILE A 401 9.37 17.22 2.74
C ILE A 401 9.57 18.08 1.49
N GLY A 402 8.84 19.19 1.42
CA GLY A 402 9.01 20.21 0.39
C GLY A 402 10.33 20.97 0.54
N THR A 403 10.66 21.77 -0.46
CA THR A 403 11.90 22.58 -0.49
C THR A 403 11.97 23.65 0.60
N ASP A 404 10.81 24.06 1.12
CA ASP A 404 10.66 25.03 2.21
C ASP A 404 10.65 24.38 3.62
N GLY A 405 10.85 23.06 3.69
CA GLY A 405 10.80 22.29 4.92
C GLY A 405 9.38 21.95 5.40
N THR A 406 8.33 22.25 4.62
CA THR A 406 6.97 21.81 4.92
C THR A 406 6.88 20.30 4.83
N VAL A 407 6.28 19.66 5.84
CA VAL A 407 6.07 18.22 5.93
C VAL A 407 4.66 17.90 5.50
N TYR A 408 4.51 17.04 4.51
CA TYR A 408 3.20 16.60 4.01
C TYR A 408 2.99 15.12 4.32
N ALA A 409 1.77 14.76 4.71
CA ALA A 409 1.42 13.38 5.01
C ALA A 409 0.03 13.04 4.49
N SER A 410 -0.14 11.78 4.08
CA SER A 410 -1.43 11.24 3.64
C SER A 410 -2.29 10.81 4.81
N LEU A 411 -3.61 10.97 4.68
CA LEU A 411 -4.61 10.67 5.70
C LEU A 411 -5.64 9.66 5.15
N LYS A 412 -6.04 8.72 6.01
CA LYS A 412 -7.13 7.77 5.72
C LYS A 412 -8.47 8.29 6.23
N SER A 413 -9.52 8.02 5.47
CA SER A 413 -10.91 8.18 5.93
C SER A 413 -11.35 6.95 6.74
N GLN A 414 -12.25 7.16 7.71
CA GLN A 414 -12.87 6.07 8.48
C GLN A 414 -14.24 6.49 9.01
N GLY A 415 -15.31 5.86 8.52
CA GLY A 415 -16.67 6.30 8.81
C GLY A 415 -16.87 7.73 8.30
N ASP A 416 -17.31 8.64 9.15
CA ASP A 416 -17.51 10.05 8.82
C ASP A 416 -16.21 10.90 8.89
N MET A 417 -15.09 10.29 9.33
CA MET A 417 -13.79 10.97 9.38
C MET A 417 -13.17 11.07 7.98
N PRO A 418 -12.77 12.28 7.53
CA PRO A 418 -12.18 12.45 6.20
C PRO A 418 -10.77 11.86 6.10
N GLY A 419 -10.37 11.55 4.87
CA GLY A 419 -8.98 11.35 4.48
C GLY A 419 -8.42 12.59 3.79
N GLY A 420 -7.31 12.45 3.08
CA GLY A 420 -6.71 13.54 2.30
C GLY A 420 -5.24 13.76 2.58
N ILE A 421 -4.84 15.04 2.65
CA ILE A 421 -3.44 15.47 2.90
C ILE A 421 -3.41 16.48 4.03
N VAL A 422 -2.42 16.35 4.92
CA VAL A 422 -2.08 17.36 5.93
C VAL A 422 -0.70 17.93 5.65
N ALA A 423 -0.55 19.24 5.85
CA ALA A 423 0.74 19.93 5.80
C ALA A 423 1.09 20.50 7.16
N LEU A 424 2.34 20.27 7.61
CA LEU A 424 2.88 20.78 8.86
C LEU A 424 4.14 21.61 8.58
N SER A 425 4.40 22.58 9.42
CA SER A 425 5.70 23.25 9.45
C SER A 425 6.81 22.28 9.89
N ALA A 426 8.06 22.58 9.63
CA ALA A 426 9.21 21.82 10.15
C ALA A 426 9.24 21.71 11.69
N GLY A 427 8.50 22.58 12.39
CA GLY A 427 8.31 22.56 13.85
C GLY A 427 7.09 21.75 14.32
N GLY A 428 6.36 21.07 13.42
CA GLY A 428 5.25 20.21 13.77
C GLY A 428 3.88 20.90 13.89
N THR A 429 3.79 22.19 13.60
CA THR A 429 2.49 22.90 13.62
C THR A 429 1.74 22.64 12.32
N ILE A 430 0.47 22.23 12.40
CA ILE A 430 -0.39 22.05 11.22
C ILE A 430 -0.57 23.41 10.53
N LYS A 431 -0.22 23.48 9.26
CA LYS A 431 -0.42 24.65 8.38
C LYS A 431 -1.82 24.61 7.76
N TRP A 432 -2.22 23.43 7.26
CA TRP A 432 -3.52 23.19 6.65
C TRP A 432 -3.82 21.68 6.52
N GLN A 433 -5.07 21.36 6.32
CA GLN A 433 -5.57 20.03 5.92
C GLN A 433 -6.44 20.18 4.68
N TYR A 434 -6.22 19.34 3.69
CA TYR A 434 -7.10 19.17 2.55
C TYR A 434 -7.89 17.87 2.74
N GLU A 435 -9.17 18.01 3.02
CA GLU A 435 -10.05 16.91 3.40
C GLU A 435 -10.87 16.41 2.20
N ILE A 436 -10.91 15.10 2.03
CA ILE A 436 -11.76 14.40 1.06
C ILE A 436 -12.42 13.20 1.72
N SER A 437 -13.54 12.74 1.17
CA SER A 437 -14.25 11.55 1.67
C SER A 437 -13.52 10.23 1.37
N GLU A 438 -12.34 10.28 0.75
CA GLU A 438 -11.57 9.14 0.28
C GLU A 438 -10.31 8.93 1.10
N SER A 439 -9.90 7.67 1.26
CA SER A 439 -8.61 7.34 1.89
C SER A 439 -7.45 7.58 0.93
N VAL A 440 -6.38 8.20 1.44
CA VAL A 440 -5.10 8.30 0.76
C VAL A 440 -4.09 7.37 1.46
N SER A 441 -3.80 6.22 0.84
CA SER A 441 -2.87 5.21 1.38
C SER A 441 -1.50 5.22 0.69
N SER A 442 -1.34 6.02 -0.36
CA SER A 442 -0.06 6.25 -1.04
C SER A 442 0.73 7.39 -0.38
N THR A 443 2.06 7.37 -0.51
CA THR A 443 2.88 8.54 -0.16
C THR A 443 2.68 9.61 -1.25
N PRO A 444 2.40 10.87 -0.89
CA PRO A 444 2.25 11.92 -1.89
C PRO A 444 3.59 12.26 -2.56
N VAL A 445 3.53 12.97 -3.68
CA VAL A 445 4.70 13.54 -4.36
C VAL A 445 4.55 15.05 -4.42
N ILE A 446 5.67 15.76 -4.24
CA ILE A 446 5.76 17.22 -4.38
C ILE A 446 6.57 17.52 -5.65
N ASP A 447 6.02 18.28 -6.57
CA ASP A 447 6.73 18.71 -7.76
C ASP A 447 7.58 19.99 -7.53
N LYS A 448 8.28 20.46 -8.56
CA LYS A 448 9.13 21.68 -8.48
C LYS A 448 8.37 22.95 -8.11
N ASP A 449 7.10 23.04 -8.46
CA ASP A 449 6.25 24.20 -8.21
C ASP A 449 5.51 24.08 -6.87
N GLY A 450 5.69 22.95 -6.16
CA GLY A 450 5.11 22.67 -4.86
C GLY A 450 3.71 22.04 -4.93
N HIS A 451 3.24 21.62 -6.11
CA HIS A 451 1.98 20.90 -6.24
C HIS A 451 2.07 19.53 -5.56
N ILE A 452 0.98 19.10 -4.97
CA ILE A 452 0.90 17.83 -4.23
C ILE A 452 0.10 16.82 -5.04
N LEU A 453 0.74 15.70 -5.40
CA LEU A 453 0.20 14.65 -6.25
C LEU A 453 -0.06 13.39 -5.44
N PHE A 454 -1.26 12.82 -5.53
CA PHE A 454 -1.60 11.57 -4.84
C PHE A 454 -2.77 10.82 -5.48
N GLY A 455 -2.78 9.51 -5.31
CA GLY A 455 -3.90 8.66 -5.67
C GLY A 455 -4.70 8.23 -4.44
N THR A 456 -5.99 7.95 -4.61
CA THR A 456 -6.92 7.55 -3.54
C THR A 456 -7.29 6.06 -3.62
N GLU A 457 -7.85 5.54 -2.55
CA GLU A 457 -8.39 4.17 -2.52
C GLU A 457 -9.67 4.00 -3.36
N ARG A 458 -10.11 5.02 -4.09
CA ARG A 458 -11.24 4.97 -5.04
C ARG A 458 -10.83 5.14 -6.50
N GLY A 459 -9.52 5.15 -6.78
CA GLY A 459 -9.00 5.23 -8.13
C GLY A 459 -8.95 6.63 -8.72
N ASN A 460 -9.22 7.66 -7.91
CA ASN A 460 -9.05 9.04 -8.31
C ASN A 460 -7.62 9.51 -8.08
N PHE A 461 -7.08 10.25 -9.03
CA PHE A 461 -5.77 10.89 -8.91
C PHE A 461 -5.93 12.40 -8.82
N TYR A 462 -5.29 13.00 -7.84
CA TYR A 462 -5.39 14.42 -7.50
C TYR A 462 -4.07 15.14 -7.70
N ILE A 463 -4.16 16.39 -8.13
CA ILE A 463 -3.09 17.39 -8.05
C ILE A 463 -3.65 18.59 -7.30
N LEU A 464 -3.09 18.89 -6.11
CA LEU A 464 -3.42 20.09 -5.35
C LEU A 464 -2.50 21.22 -5.72
N ASP A 465 -2.98 22.45 -5.52
CA ASP A 465 -2.13 23.64 -5.53
C ASP A 465 -1.13 23.61 -4.36
N ALA A 466 -0.04 24.34 -4.47
CA ALA A 466 1.03 24.36 -3.47
C ALA A 466 0.59 24.82 -2.07
N ASN A 467 -0.56 25.50 -1.97
CA ASN A 467 -1.13 25.95 -0.69
C ASN A 467 -2.11 24.95 -0.08
N GLY A 468 -2.45 23.88 -0.80
CA GLY A 468 -3.41 22.88 -0.37
C GLY A 468 -4.85 23.40 -0.26
N THR A 469 -5.18 24.47 -1.01
CA THR A 469 -6.49 25.11 -0.93
C THR A 469 -7.48 24.55 -1.93
N ASP A 470 -7.00 24.04 -3.07
CA ASP A 470 -7.84 23.49 -4.14
C ASP A 470 -7.16 22.35 -4.89
N ALA A 471 -7.94 21.38 -5.34
CA ALA A 471 -7.51 20.44 -6.36
C ALA A 471 -7.51 21.16 -7.71
N ILE A 472 -6.35 21.35 -8.32
CA ILE A 472 -6.20 21.97 -9.65
C ILE A 472 -6.42 20.97 -10.78
N ALA A 473 -6.24 19.68 -10.51
CA ALA A 473 -6.62 18.59 -11.42
C ALA A 473 -7.08 17.36 -10.65
N VAL A 474 -8.09 16.68 -11.18
CA VAL A 474 -8.62 15.39 -10.67
C VAL A 474 -9.02 14.53 -11.87
N LEU A 475 -8.63 13.25 -11.84
CA LEU A 475 -8.98 12.26 -12.86
C LEU A 475 -9.48 10.96 -12.20
N ASP A 476 -10.62 10.45 -12.64
CA ASP A 476 -11.01 9.05 -12.44
C ASP A 476 -10.19 8.18 -13.40
N VAL A 477 -9.13 7.57 -12.87
CA VAL A 477 -8.18 6.81 -13.71
C VAL A 477 -8.80 5.50 -14.20
N ALA A 478 -9.67 4.86 -13.42
CA ALA A 478 -10.38 3.65 -13.86
C ALA A 478 -11.32 3.97 -15.04
N GLY A 479 -12.08 5.06 -14.95
CA GLY A 479 -12.91 5.56 -16.03
C GLY A 479 -12.09 5.97 -17.27
N ALA A 480 -10.94 6.61 -17.07
CA ALA A 480 -10.04 6.96 -18.16
C ALA A 480 -9.49 5.73 -18.89
N ILE A 481 -9.10 4.66 -18.16
CA ILE A 481 -8.69 3.38 -18.77
C ILE A 481 -9.85 2.76 -19.56
N ALA A 482 -11.05 2.70 -18.99
CA ALA A 482 -12.24 2.14 -19.62
C ALA A 482 -12.60 2.84 -20.95
N ASN A 483 -12.35 4.14 -21.04
CA ASN A 483 -12.64 4.97 -22.22
C ASN A 483 -11.43 5.15 -23.17
N SER A 484 -10.30 4.49 -22.89
CA SER A 484 -9.09 4.59 -23.70
C SER A 484 -9.03 3.52 -24.80
N GLU A 485 -8.01 3.60 -25.65
CA GLU A 485 -7.67 2.55 -26.62
C GLU A 485 -6.83 1.40 -26.01
N SER A 486 -6.72 1.34 -24.69
CA SER A 486 -6.04 0.25 -24.00
C SER A 486 -6.64 -1.10 -24.35
N ALA A 487 -5.79 -2.11 -24.56
CA ALA A 487 -6.23 -3.49 -24.75
C ALA A 487 -7.08 -4.02 -23.57
N TYR A 488 -6.98 -3.38 -22.41
CA TYR A 488 -7.67 -3.75 -21.17
C TYR A 488 -8.89 -2.87 -20.84
N ALA A 489 -9.28 -1.95 -21.73
CA ALA A 489 -10.38 -1.01 -21.49
C ALA A 489 -11.68 -1.70 -21.04
N SER A 490 -12.04 -2.83 -21.68
CA SER A 490 -13.25 -3.58 -21.33
C SER A 490 -13.21 -4.22 -19.94
N GLU A 491 -12.03 -4.49 -19.39
CA GLU A 491 -11.84 -5.06 -18.05
C GLU A 491 -12.02 -4.01 -16.94
N TRP A 492 -11.98 -2.74 -17.31
CA TRP A 492 -12.14 -1.58 -16.42
C TRP A 492 -13.49 -0.89 -16.55
N ALA A 493 -14.32 -1.27 -17.53
CA ALA A 493 -15.58 -0.59 -17.86
C ALA A 493 -16.63 -0.57 -16.73
N ALA A 494 -16.53 -1.49 -15.77
CA ALA A 494 -17.45 -1.61 -14.65
C ALA A 494 -16.73 -1.81 -13.31
N THR A 495 -15.49 -1.36 -13.20
CA THR A 495 -14.68 -1.54 -12.00
C THR A 495 -14.18 -0.21 -11.45
N GLN A 496 -13.86 -0.19 -10.19
CA GLN A 496 -13.14 0.90 -9.55
C GLN A 496 -11.66 0.56 -9.45
N GLY A 497 -10.84 1.59 -9.53
CA GLY A 497 -9.43 1.49 -9.22
C GLY A 497 -9.15 1.73 -7.75
N LYS A 498 -7.92 1.39 -7.33
CA LYS A 498 -7.39 1.70 -6.01
C LYS A 498 -5.90 1.99 -6.09
N PHE A 499 -5.48 3.13 -5.53
CA PHE A 499 -4.07 3.48 -5.42
C PHE A 499 -3.53 3.12 -4.04
N TRP A 500 -2.73 2.07 -3.98
CA TRP A 500 -1.83 1.75 -2.87
C TRP A 500 -0.37 2.04 -3.22
N SER A 501 -0.08 2.10 -4.52
CA SER A 501 1.20 2.53 -5.07
C SER A 501 1.38 4.04 -4.91
N SER A 502 2.58 4.46 -4.52
CA SER A 502 2.92 5.89 -4.55
C SER A 502 3.33 6.29 -5.96
N PRO A 503 2.97 7.48 -6.42
CA PRO A 503 3.38 7.96 -7.73
C PRO A 503 4.88 8.22 -7.80
N VAL A 504 5.43 8.18 -9.01
CA VAL A 504 6.79 8.58 -9.37
C VAL A 504 6.68 9.58 -10.50
N VAL A 505 7.52 10.61 -10.48
CA VAL A 505 7.51 11.69 -11.49
C VAL A 505 8.88 11.81 -12.11
N ASP A 506 8.96 11.85 -13.45
CA ASP A 506 10.19 12.09 -14.19
C ASP A 506 10.54 13.59 -14.30
N ALA A 507 11.67 13.90 -14.93
CA ALA A 507 12.14 15.27 -15.09
C ALA A 507 11.21 16.14 -15.95
N ASP A 508 10.46 15.52 -16.87
CA ASP A 508 9.51 16.20 -17.76
C ASP A 508 8.12 16.39 -17.14
N GLY A 509 7.87 15.77 -15.98
CA GLY A 509 6.61 15.86 -15.24
C GLY A 509 5.60 14.76 -15.59
N THR A 510 6.01 13.69 -16.26
CA THR A 510 5.17 12.51 -16.45
C THR A 510 5.06 11.75 -15.14
N ILE A 511 3.85 11.32 -14.80
CA ILE A 511 3.52 10.64 -13.56
C ILE A 511 3.32 9.16 -13.84
N TYR A 512 4.06 8.30 -13.16
CA TYR A 512 3.91 6.84 -13.24
C TYR A 512 3.36 6.32 -11.92
N VAL A 513 2.24 5.59 -11.98
CA VAL A 513 1.61 5.04 -10.78
C VAL A 513 0.88 3.75 -11.12
N ALA A 514 0.90 2.78 -10.21
CA ALA A 514 0.14 1.55 -10.41
C ALA A 514 -1.23 1.64 -9.76
N ILE A 515 -2.23 1.20 -10.51
CA ILE A 515 -3.63 1.13 -10.08
C ILE A 515 -4.08 -0.33 -9.96
N THR A 516 -4.65 -0.67 -8.82
CA THR A 516 -5.20 -2.01 -8.56
C THR A 516 -6.65 -2.07 -8.99
N ASN A 517 -7.01 -3.09 -9.77
CA ASN A 517 -8.39 -3.39 -10.10
C ASN A 517 -9.08 -4.01 -8.88
N THR A 518 -10.16 -3.39 -8.38
CA THR A 518 -10.82 -3.82 -7.14
C THR A 518 -11.67 -5.07 -7.29
N GLN A 519 -12.08 -5.43 -8.51
CA GLN A 519 -12.86 -6.65 -8.78
C GLN A 519 -11.95 -7.86 -9.03
N ASP A 520 -10.80 -7.62 -9.66
CA ASP A 520 -9.81 -8.66 -9.94
C ASP A 520 -8.40 -8.09 -9.80
N GLU A 521 -7.83 -8.23 -8.61
CA GLU A 521 -6.51 -7.66 -8.29
C GLU A 521 -5.37 -8.19 -9.20
N SER A 522 -5.59 -9.33 -9.91
CA SER A 522 -4.63 -9.85 -10.90
C SER A 522 -4.61 -9.06 -12.21
N LYS A 523 -5.53 -8.10 -12.37
CA LYS A 523 -5.66 -7.21 -13.53
C LYS A 523 -5.24 -5.77 -13.22
N SER A 524 -4.36 -5.61 -12.25
CA SER A 524 -3.75 -4.30 -11.94
C SER A 524 -2.87 -3.84 -13.09
N LEU A 525 -2.68 -2.52 -13.22
CA LEU A 525 -1.90 -1.91 -14.30
C LEU A 525 -0.95 -0.84 -13.76
N LEU A 526 0.18 -0.67 -14.42
CA LEU A 526 0.95 0.56 -14.35
C LEU A 526 0.37 1.54 -15.37
N VAL A 527 0.19 2.80 -14.99
CA VAL A 527 -0.29 3.86 -15.88
C VAL A 527 0.68 5.03 -15.89
N ALA A 528 0.76 5.71 -17.03
CA ALA A 528 1.37 7.03 -17.12
C ALA A 528 0.30 8.09 -17.28
N LEU A 529 0.44 9.17 -16.50
CA LEU A 529 -0.43 10.33 -16.53
C LEU A 529 0.38 11.58 -16.88
N SER A 530 -0.27 12.54 -17.51
CA SER A 530 0.32 13.82 -17.88
C SER A 530 -0.56 14.97 -17.44
N SER A 531 0.07 16.05 -16.98
CA SER A 531 -0.60 17.32 -16.69
C SER A 531 0.33 18.49 -16.96
N LYS A 532 -0.20 19.57 -17.55
CA LYS A 532 0.57 20.83 -17.73
C LYS A 532 1.01 21.46 -16.41
N TYR A 533 0.39 21.08 -15.30
CA TYR A 533 0.71 21.60 -13.97
C TYR A 533 1.98 20.96 -13.37
N VAL A 534 2.31 19.72 -13.73
CA VAL A 534 3.42 18.98 -13.14
C VAL A 534 4.74 19.29 -13.86
N LYS A 535 5.79 19.62 -13.11
CA LYS A 535 7.08 20.13 -13.62
C LYS A 535 8.30 19.29 -13.24
N GLY A 536 8.10 18.03 -12.94
CA GLY A 536 9.15 17.15 -12.44
C GLY A 536 9.48 17.37 -10.97
N LEU A 537 10.47 16.64 -10.46
CA LEU A 537 10.82 16.68 -9.04
C LEU A 537 11.77 17.84 -8.71
N PRO A 538 11.68 18.44 -7.52
CA PRO A 538 12.68 19.37 -7.02
C PRO A 538 14.00 18.63 -6.73
N THR A 539 15.10 19.38 -6.76
CA THR A 539 16.45 18.83 -6.49
C THR A 539 16.79 18.78 -5.00
N THR A 540 15.98 19.40 -4.15
CA THR A 540 16.16 19.48 -2.70
C THR A 540 14.89 19.04 -1.98
N GLY A 541 15.00 18.81 -0.68
CA GLY A 541 13.92 18.25 0.11
C GLY A 541 13.86 16.71 0.01
N TRP A 542 12.72 16.16 0.36
CA TRP A 542 12.39 14.74 0.22
C TRP A 542 11.02 14.60 -0.45
N PRO A 543 10.95 14.90 -1.77
CA PRO A 543 9.69 15.20 -2.44
C PRO A 543 8.78 14.00 -2.69
N MET A 544 9.28 12.77 -2.52
CA MET A 544 8.51 11.55 -2.76
C MET A 544 8.99 10.37 -1.91
N ARG A 545 8.31 9.23 -2.02
CA ARG A 545 8.71 7.98 -1.36
C ARG A 545 10.16 7.64 -1.72
N ALA A 546 10.96 7.32 -0.69
CA ALA A 546 12.38 7.02 -0.84
C ALA A 546 13.19 8.10 -1.60
N LYS A 547 12.73 9.36 -1.52
CA LYS A 547 13.38 10.60 -1.91
C LYS A 547 13.30 10.98 -3.40
N ASP A 548 13.64 10.11 -4.32
CA ASP A 548 13.81 10.41 -5.75
C ASP A 548 13.21 9.31 -6.63
N ALA A 549 13.15 9.56 -7.93
CA ALA A 549 12.54 8.66 -8.90
C ALA A 549 13.23 7.28 -9.00
N GLN A 550 14.47 7.17 -8.55
CA GLN A 550 15.24 5.93 -8.45
C GLN A 550 15.10 5.24 -7.09
N HIS A 551 14.40 5.85 -6.14
CA HIS A 551 14.23 5.38 -4.77
C HIS A 551 15.54 5.13 -4.03
N THR A 552 16.49 6.05 -4.14
CA THR A 552 17.83 5.90 -3.53
C THR A 552 17.80 5.87 -2.00
N ALA A 553 16.77 6.43 -1.38
CA ALA A 553 16.57 6.54 0.06
C ALA A 553 17.77 7.11 0.83
N THR A 554 18.59 7.93 0.16
CA THR A 554 19.85 8.48 0.68
C THR A 554 19.97 9.98 0.38
N VAL A 555 20.33 10.79 1.37
CA VAL A 555 20.73 12.20 1.18
C VAL A 555 22.20 12.22 0.80
N LYS A 556 22.51 12.74 -0.39
CA LYS A 556 23.88 12.91 -0.91
C LYS A 556 24.53 14.19 -0.42
#